data_4a724f3326c79041dcef4c7da6dca7e5
#
_entry.id   4a724f3326c79041dcef4c7da6dca7e5
#
_cell.length_a   1.000
_cell.length_b   1.000
_cell.length_c   1.000
_cell.angle_alpha   90.00
_cell.angle_beta   90.00
_cell.angle_gamma   90.00
#
_symmetry.space_group_name_H-M   'P 1'
#
loop_
_entity.id
_entity.type
_entity.pdbx_description
1 polymer ?
#
loop_
_entity_poly.entity_id
_entity_poly.type
_entity_poly.pdbx_seq_one_letter_code
_entity_poly.pdbx_strand_id
1 'polypeptide(L)'
;MKDKRGRKLKVVVIGGGPAGMLASIAAAQNDNKVILLEKMHSLGRKLLITGKGRCNITSSLNISDFIQNIPGNGKFLYSSFRNYTNLDIINLLKKHGVKVKNERGNRVFPVSDKSKDVLQALIEELRLLNVQIRTDAKVKEIITNNSKIAVGVILESGEKMIADKVILATGGMSYPATGSTGDGYKIAEKLGHTVTAIKPSLVPIIAKNKNETESQIKESIYKNSLCICKELQGLSLKNVGIKIKNKEKVIYEDFGEMIFTHFGISGPTILSSSAHLLRTKNIESELNLSLIHISEPTRLDVI
;
A
#
# COMPACT_ATOMS: atom_id res chain seq x y z
N MET A 1 -6.28 -0.81 -27.65
CA MET A 1 -7.71 -1.08 -28.04
C MET A 1 -8.19 0.05 -28.93
N LYS A 2 -8.68 -0.25 -30.10
CA LYS A 2 -9.32 0.74 -30.96
C LYS A 2 -10.83 0.64 -30.79
N ASP A 3 -11.57 1.75 -30.96
CA ASP A 3 -13.01 1.69 -31.00
C ASP A 3 -13.51 0.95 -32.27
N LYS A 4 -14.83 0.72 -32.38
CA LYS A 4 -15.44 0.05 -33.57
C LYS A 4 -15.14 0.77 -34.92
N ARG A 5 -14.53 1.99 -34.86
CA ARG A 5 -14.15 2.83 -36.02
C ARG A 5 -12.65 2.90 -36.20
N GLY A 6 -11.84 2.12 -35.44
CA GLY A 6 -10.38 2.15 -35.55
C GLY A 6 -9.68 3.34 -34.84
N ARG A 7 -10.43 4.18 -34.11
CA ARG A 7 -9.92 5.34 -33.38
C ARG A 7 -9.23 4.95 -32.09
N LYS A 8 -8.08 5.61 -31.76
CA LYS A 8 -7.43 5.51 -30.46
C LYS A 8 -8.39 6.02 -29.36
N LEU A 9 -8.54 5.24 -28.27
CA LEU A 9 -9.36 5.66 -27.15
C LEU A 9 -8.64 6.74 -26.34
N LYS A 10 -9.41 7.70 -25.83
CA LYS A 10 -8.96 8.66 -24.84
C LYS A 10 -9.22 8.10 -23.44
N VAL A 11 -8.14 7.86 -22.68
CA VAL A 11 -8.21 7.32 -21.32
C VAL A 11 -7.76 8.39 -20.33
N VAL A 12 -8.58 8.66 -19.33
CA VAL A 12 -8.21 9.52 -18.20
C VAL A 12 -7.94 8.64 -16.98
N VAL A 13 -6.76 8.82 -16.39
CA VAL A 13 -6.35 8.13 -15.15
C VAL A 13 -6.30 9.15 -14.02
N ILE A 14 -6.99 8.87 -12.92
CA ILE A 14 -7.10 9.76 -11.75
C ILE A 14 -6.20 9.27 -10.64
N GLY A 15 -5.15 10.02 -10.32
CA GLY A 15 -4.16 9.73 -9.27
C GLY A 15 -2.81 9.34 -9.81
N GLY A 16 -1.80 10.15 -9.50
CA GLY A 16 -0.40 10.00 -9.95
C GLY A 16 0.47 9.14 -9.03
N GLY A 17 -0.13 8.25 -8.24
CA GLY A 17 0.59 7.23 -7.47
C GLY A 17 1.07 6.06 -8.34
N PRO A 18 1.77 5.05 -7.76
CA PRO A 18 2.28 3.89 -8.50
C PRO A 18 1.20 3.19 -9.33
N ALA A 19 0.01 2.99 -8.76
CA ALA A 19 -1.11 2.34 -9.45
C ALA A 19 -1.56 3.13 -10.69
N GLY A 20 -1.70 4.46 -10.57
CA GLY A 20 -2.10 5.30 -11.70
C GLY A 20 -1.01 5.44 -12.77
N MET A 21 0.26 5.51 -12.36
CA MET A 21 1.38 5.51 -13.31
C MET A 21 1.42 4.21 -14.11
N LEU A 22 1.35 3.04 -13.46
CA LEU A 22 1.33 1.74 -14.13
C LEU A 22 0.08 1.54 -15.00
N ALA A 23 -1.09 1.98 -14.53
CA ALA A 23 -2.32 1.95 -15.34
C ALA A 23 -2.20 2.83 -16.59
N SER A 24 -1.56 3.98 -16.48
CA SER A 24 -1.30 4.87 -17.61
C SER A 24 -0.32 4.26 -18.61
N ILE A 25 0.75 3.63 -18.12
CA ILE A 25 1.71 2.89 -18.94
C ILE A 25 0.99 1.78 -19.70
N ALA A 26 0.24 0.92 -19.03
CA ALA A 26 -0.49 -0.18 -19.64
C ALA A 26 -1.53 0.30 -20.67
N ALA A 27 -2.25 1.39 -20.37
CA ALA A 27 -3.19 1.98 -21.32
C ALA A 27 -2.49 2.54 -22.56
N ALA A 28 -1.36 3.22 -22.39
CA ALA A 28 -0.61 3.82 -23.49
C ALA A 28 0.09 2.78 -24.37
N GLN A 29 0.60 1.69 -23.79
CA GLN A 29 1.17 0.55 -24.54
C GLN A 29 0.13 -0.12 -25.47
N ASN A 30 -1.17 0.03 -25.17
CA ASN A 30 -2.28 -0.41 -26.03
C ASN A 30 -2.70 0.68 -27.05
N ASP A 31 -1.81 1.59 -27.39
CA ASP A 31 -2.00 2.64 -28.41
C ASP A 31 -3.16 3.62 -28.11
N ASN A 32 -3.47 3.84 -26.84
CA ASN A 32 -4.48 4.83 -26.42
C ASN A 32 -3.85 6.21 -26.15
N LYS A 33 -4.67 7.26 -26.23
CA LYS A 33 -4.31 8.61 -25.76
C LYS A 33 -4.59 8.68 -24.26
N VAL A 34 -3.55 8.81 -23.44
CA VAL A 34 -3.68 8.76 -21.98
C VAL A 34 -3.38 10.11 -21.36
N ILE A 35 -4.24 10.53 -20.43
CA ILE A 35 -4.05 11.70 -19.58
C ILE A 35 -4.03 11.22 -18.13
N LEU A 36 -2.92 11.46 -17.43
CA LEU A 36 -2.75 11.18 -16.00
C LEU A 36 -2.96 12.48 -15.21
N LEU A 37 -3.98 12.49 -14.35
CA LEU A 37 -4.33 13.61 -13.50
C LEU A 37 -3.86 13.35 -12.07
N GLU A 38 -3.09 14.27 -11.50
CA GLU A 38 -2.66 14.24 -10.11
C GLU A 38 -3.05 15.54 -9.41
N LYS A 39 -3.68 15.44 -8.24
CA LYS A 39 -4.12 16.63 -7.48
C LYS A 39 -2.98 17.39 -6.81
N MET A 40 -1.88 16.72 -6.52
CA MET A 40 -0.68 17.31 -5.93
C MET A 40 0.21 17.89 -7.01
N HIS A 41 1.19 18.73 -6.64
CA HIS A 41 2.15 19.34 -7.55
C HIS A 41 3.17 18.33 -8.15
N SER A 42 3.23 17.10 -7.65
CA SER A 42 4.16 16.07 -8.12
C SER A 42 3.59 14.66 -8.00
N LEU A 43 4.04 13.77 -8.89
CA LEU A 43 3.69 12.36 -8.86
C LEU A 43 4.39 11.61 -7.72
N GLY A 44 3.86 10.46 -7.34
CA GLY A 44 4.55 9.45 -6.54
C GLY A 44 4.87 9.84 -5.10
N ARG A 45 4.27 10.87 -4.52
CA ARG A 45 4.61 11.38 -3.18
C ARG A 45 4.63 10.29 -2.11
N LYS A 46 3.64 9.38 -2.09
CA LYS A 46 3.63 8.26 -1.15
C LYS A 46 4.72 7.24 -1.47
N LEU A 47 5.02 6.97 -2.74
CA LEU A 47 6.11 6.08 -3.12
C LEU A 47 7.43 6.55 -2.52
N LEU A 48 7.69 7.85 -2.53
CA LEU A 48 8.93 8.44 -2.02
C LEU A 48 9.18 8.19 -0.54
N ILE A 49 8.13 8.00 0.27
CA ILE A 49 8.27 7.75 1.72
C ILE A 49 8.19 6.26 2.09
N THR A 50 7.84 5.38 1.13
CA THR A 50 7.75 3.94 1.40
C THR A 50 9.13 3.33 1.71
N GLY A 51 9.15 2.26 2.52
CA GLY A 51 10.40 1.61 2.90
C GLY A 51 11.41 2.55 3.56
N LYS A 52 10.96 3.57 4.30
CA LYS A 52 11.81 4.62 4.91
C LYS A 52 12.60 5.40 3.85
N GLY A 53 11.97 5.73 2.72
CA GLY A 53 12.60 6.45 1.60
C GLY A 53 13.36 5.57 0.61
N ARG A 54 13.41 4.24 0.84
CA ARG A 54 14.10 3.29 -0.06
C ARG A 54 13.20 2.68 -1.12
N CYS A 55 11.88 2.68 -0.95
CA CYS A 55 10.86 2.02 -1.75
C CYS A 55 10.95 0.49 -1.74
N ASN A 56 10.16 -0.18 -0.90
CA ASN A 56 9.88 -1.60 -1.09
C ASN A 56 9.00 -1.77 -2.34
N ILE A 57 9.62 -2.19 -3.45
CA ILE A 57 8.99 -2.23 -4.78
C ILE A 57 7.93 -3.32 -4.84
N THR A 58 8.32 -4.54 -4.47
CA THR A 58 7.48 -5.74 -4.54
C THR A 58 8.07 -6.86 -3.67
N SER A 59 7.54 -8.07 -3.82
CA SER A 59 8.11 -9.30 -3.26
C SER A 59 8.72 -10.17 -4.37
N SER A 60 9.77 -10.91 -4.05
CA SER A 60 10.40 -11.89 -4.95
C SER A 60 9.72 -13.26 -4.95
N LEU A 61 8.65 -13.44 -4.19
CA LEU A 61 7.87 -14.68 -4.17
C LEU A 61 7.31 -15.02 -5.55
N ASN A 62 7.13 -16.31 -5.82
CA ASN A 62 6.31 -16.74 -6.95
C ASN A 62 4.85 -16.33 -6.75
N ILE A 63 4.06 -16.30 -7.82
CA ILE A 63 2.69 -15.76 -7.77
C ILE A 63 1.78 -16.53 -6.82
N SER A 64 1.92 -17.86 -6.71
CA SER A 64 1.12 -18.66 -5.78
C SER A 64 1.34 -18.22 -4.34
N ASP A 65 2.60 -18.18 -3.92
CA ASP A 65 2.99 -17.77 -2.57
C ASP A 65 2.69 -16.30 -2.32
N PHE A 66 2.86 -15.44 -3.35
CA PHE A 66 2.52 -14.03 -3.27
C PHE A 66 1.03 -13.85 -2.91
N ILE A 67 0.13 -14.56 -3.61
CA ILE A 67 -1.32 -14.50 -3.38
C ILE A 67 -1.69 -15.04 -1.98
N GLN A 68 -1.05 -16.12 -1.54
CA GLN A 68 -1.28 -16.71 -0.22
C GLN A 68 -0.89 -15.75 0.92
N ASN A 69 0.15 -14.95 0.71
CA ASN A 69 0.61 -13.95 1.68
C ASN A 69 -0.23 -12.65 1.71
N ILE A 70 -1.26 -12.52 0.87
CA ILE A 70 -2.19 -11.39 0.92
C ILE A 70 -3.29 -11.68 1.94
N PRO A 71 -3.36 -10.97 3.07
CA PRO A 71 -4.38 -11.20 4.08
C PRO A 71 -5.79 -10.96 3.53
N GLY A 72 -6.72 -11.87 3.84
CA GLY A 72 -8.11 -11.77 3.42
C GLY A 72 -8.38 -12.43 2.06
N ASN A 73 -8.70 -11.66 1.02
CA ASN A 73 -9.12 -12.19 -0.27
C ASN A 73 -8.03 -12.07 -1.35
N GLY A 74 -6.85 -12.65 -1.12
CA GLY A 74 -5.75 -12.65 -2.10
C GLY A 74 -6.14 -13.27 -3.45
N LYS A 75 -7.04 -14.27 -3.44
CA LYS A 75 -7.53 -14.94 -4.65
C LYS A 75 -8.25 -14.00 -5.63
N PHE A 76 -8.83 -12.91 -5.15
CA PHE A 76 -9.43 -11.86 -5.99
C PHE A 76 -8.44 -11.29 -7.00
N LEU A 77 -7.16 -11.23 -6.66
CA LEU A 77 -6.11 -10.66 -7.50
C LEU A 77 -5.51 -11.66 -8.51
N TYR A 78 -5.97 -12.91 -8.51
CA TYR A 78 -5.41 -13.96 -9.37
C TYR A 78 -5.41 -13.58 -10.85
N SER A 79 -6.52 -13.06 -11.34
CA SER A 79 -6.64 -12.60 -12.73
C SER A 79 -5.70 -11.43 -13.04
N SER A 80 -5.54 -10.50 -12.12
CA SER A 80 -4.62 -9.36 -12.27
C SER A 80 -3.17 -9.82 -12.36
N PHE A 81 -2.75 -10.75 -11.50
CA PHE A 81 -1.39 -11.29 -11.51
C PHE A 81 -1.08 -12.19 -12.72
N ARG A 82 -2.10 -12.71 -13.42
CA ARG A 82 -1.89 -13.38 -14.73
C ARG A 82 -1.49 -12.41 -15.83
N ASN A 83 -1.90 -11.15 -15.72
CA ASN A 83 -1.65 -10.11 -16.73
C ASN A 83 -0.42 -9.24 -16.41
N TYR A 84 -0.11 -9.04 -15.14
CA TYR A 84 1.01 -8.22 -14.69
C TYR A 84 1.52 -8.72 -13.34
N THR A 85 2.75 -9.17 -13.30
CA THR A 85 3.38 -9.83 -12.17
C THR A 85 4.38 -8.93 -11.44
N ASN A 86 4.92 -9.43 -10.32
CA ASN A 86 6.05 -8.81 -9.65
C ASN A 86 7.32 -8.78 -10.52
N LEU A 87 7.49 -9.73 -11.45
CA LEU A 87 8.62 -9.74 -12.38
C LEU A 87 8.48 -8.65 -13.45
N ASP A 88 7.26 -8.34 -13.88
CA ASP A 88 7.02 -7.31 -14.88
C ASP A 88 7.42 -5.92 -14.38
N ILE A 89 7.08 -5.56 -13.13
CA ILE A 89 7.54 -4.29 -12.55
C ILE A 89 9.07 -4.27 -12.38
N ILE A 90 9.69 -5.38 -11.99
CA ILE A 90 11.15 -5.49 -11.88
C ILE A 90 11.79 -5.28 -13.26
N ASN A 91 11.25 -5.90 -14.30
CA ASN A 91 11.76 -5.76 -15.66
C ASN A 91 11.59 -4.33 -16.20
N LEU A 92 10.45 -3.69 -15.94
CA LEU A 92 10.23 -2.28 -16.27
C LEU A 92 11.30 -1.38 -15.63
N LEU A 93 11.56 -1.57 -14.35
CA LEU A 93 12.58 -0.78 -13.64
C LEU A 93 13.98 -1.04 -14.17
N LYS A 94 14.33 -2.31 -14.46
CA LYS A 94 15.62 -2.66 -15.08
C LYS A 94 15.80 -2.04 -16.46
N LYS A 95 14.74 -1.96 -17.28
CA LYS A 95 14.75 -1.27 -18.58
C LYS A 95 15.22 0.18 -18.46
N HIS A 96 14.88 0.83 -17.35
CA HIS A 96 15.29 2.21 -17.03
C HIS A 96 16.54 2.27 -16.13
N GLY A 97 17.36 1.22 -16.10
CA GLY A 97 18.65 1.21 -15.38
C GLY A 97 18.56 1.03 -13.86
N VAL A 98 17.37 0.82 -13.30
CA VAL A 98 17.22 0.60 -11.87
C VAL A 98 17.54 -0.85 -11.53
N LYS A 99 18.70 -1.09 -10.93
CA LYS A 99 19.10 -2.40 -10.40
C LYS A 99 18.34 -2.67 -9.09
N VAL A 100 17.92 -3.92 -8.88
CA VAL A 100 17.18 -4.32 -7.69
C VAL A 100 17.92 -5.38 -6.90
N LYS A 101 17.68 -5.43 -5.57
CA LYS A 101 18.21 -6.44 -4.64
C LYS A 101 17.06 -7.05 -3.84
N ASN A 102 17.23 -8.30 -3.44
CA ASN A 102 16.34 -8.98 -2.50
C ASN A 102 16.88 -8.85 -1.08
N GLU A 103 16.01 -8.52 -0.14
CA GLU A 103 16.30 -8.48 1.28
C GLU A 103 15.47 -9.53 2.05
N ARG A 104 15.77 -9.72 3.33
CA ARG A 104 15.03 -10.64 4.21
C ARG A 104 13.53 -10.45 4.09
N GLY A 105 12.76 -11.54 4.09
CA GLY A 105 11.30 -11.53 3.92
C GLY A 105 10.88 -11.32 2.46
N ASN A 106 11.72 -11.73 1.51
CA ASN A 106 11.45 -11.63 0.06
C ASN A 106 11.12 -10.21 -0.43
N ARG A 107 11.62 -9.18 0.25
CA ARG A 107 11.38 -7.78 -0.11
C ARG A 107 12.36 -7.33 -1.18
N VAL A 108 11.84 -6.69 -2.22
CA VAL A 108 12.62 -6.18 -3.33
C VAL A 108 12.82 -4.67 -3.20
N PHE A 109 14.07 -4.24 -3.15
CA PHE A 109 14.47 -2.82 -3.07
C PHE A 109 15.38 -2.43 -4.25
N PRO A 110 15.44 -1.14 -4.62
CA PRO A 110 16.50 -0.68 -5.52
C PRO A 110 17.86 -0.81 -4.82
N VAL A 111 18.89 -1.18 -5.58
CA VAL A 111 20.27 -1.29 -5.06
C VAL A 111 20.77 0.04 -4.49
N SER A 112 20.32 1.15 -5.09
CA SER A 112 20.65 2.51 -4.64
C SER A 112 20.04 2.91 -3.30
N ASP A 113 19.07 2.15 -2.79
CA ASP A 113 18.26 2.50 -1.62
C ASP A 113 17.56 3.87 -1.71
N LYS A 114 17.26 4.33 -2.95
CA LYS A 114 16.62 5.61 -3.22
C LYS A 114 15.28 5.41 -3.94
N SER A 115 14.18 5.73 -3.28
CA SER A 115 12.84 5.71 -3.88
C SER A 115 12.69 6.64 -5.09
N LYS A 116 13.53 7.68 -5.16
CA LYS A 116 13.58 8.61 -6.29
C LYS A 116 13.91 7.91 -7.61
N ASP A 117 14.81 6.93 -7.62
CA ASP A 117 15.21 6.22 -8.83
C ASP A 117 14.06 5.39 -9.39
N VAL A 118 13.28 4.77 -8.49
CA VAL A 118 12.06 4.04 -8.87
C VAL A 118 11.01 4.99 -9.46
N LEU A 119 10.79 6.15 -8.84
CA LEU A 119 9.85 7.14 -9.34
C LEU A 119 10.28 7.69 -10.70
N GLN A 120 11.55 8.00 -10.86
CA GLN A 120 12.11 8.54 -12.11
C GLN A 120 11.93 7.55 -13.27
N ALA A 121 12.21 6.27 -13.05
CA ALA A 121 12.00 5.21 -14.04
C ALA A 121 10.53 5.15 -14.52
N LEU A 122 9.58 5.25 -13.61
CA LEU A 122 8.15 5.27 -13.97
C LEU A 122 7.78 6.54 -14.77
N ILE A 123 8.30 7.70 -14.39
CA ILE A 123 8.06 8.97 -15.09
C ILE A 123 8.67 8.93 -16.50
N GLU A 124 9.84 8.37 -16.65
CA GLU A 124 10.51 8.21 -17.97
C GLU A 124 9.69 7.30 -18.89
N GLU A 125 9.19 6.16 -18.40
CA GLU A 125 8.32 5.31 -19.21
C GLU A 125 7.03 6.02 -19.63
N LEU A 126 6.39 6.80 -18.73
CA LEU A 126 5.23 7.63 -19.08
C LEU A 126 5.55 8.62 -20.21
N ARG A 127 6.72 9.26 -20.16
CA ARG A 127 7.18 10.22 -21.19
C ARG A 127 7.44 9.54 -22.52
N LEU A 128 8.14 8.40 -22.53
CA LEU A 128 8.40 7.61 -23.74
C LEU A 128 7.11 7.17 -24.43
N LEU A 129 6.08 6.88 -23.65
CA LEU A 129 4.75 6.49 -24.14
C LEU A 129 3.83 7.69 -24.46
N ASN A 130 4.36 8.92 -24.40
CA ASN A 130 3.62 10.15 -24.65
C ASN A 130 2.36 10.31 -23.78
N VAL A 131 2.40 9.85 -22.52
CA VAL A 131 1.33 10.09 -21.56
C VAL A 131 1.32 11.57 -21.16
N GLN A 132 0.18 12.24 -21.32
CA GLN A 132 0.01 13.61 -20.86
C GLN A 132 -0.16 13.62 -19.34
N ILE A 133 0.81 14.20 -18.64
CA ILE A 133 0.76 14.33 -17.18
C ILE A 133 0.27 15.74 -16.82
N ARG A 134 -0.74 15.81 -15.93
CA ARG A 134 -1.26 17.08 -15.39
C ARG A 134 -1.26 16.99 -13.87
N THR A 135 -0.40 17.76 -13.24
CA THR A 135 -0.38 17.99 -11.78
C THR A 135 -1.31 19.13 -11.41
N ASP A 136 -1.55 19.34 -10.11
CA ASP A 136 -2.48 20.33 -9.56
C ASP A 136 -3.89 20.25 -10.18
N ALA A 137 -4.27 19.03 -10.61
CA ALA A 137 -5.48 18.71 -11.34
C ALA A 137 -6.39 17.77 -10.51
N LYS A 138 -7.02 18.32 -9.47
CA LYS A 138 -7.90 17.56 -8.59
C LYS A 138 -9.23 17.29 -9.29
N VAL A 139 -9.57 16.02 -9.42
CA VAL A 139 -10.86 15.58 -9.96
C VAL A 139 -11.92 15.67 -8.87
N LYS A 140 -13.01 16.37 -9.17
CA LYS A 140 -14.19 16.54 -8.32
C LYS A 140 -15.16 15.37 -8.48
N GLU A 141 -15.40 14.97 -9.75
CA GLU A 141 -16.37 13.92 -10.08
C GLU A 141 -16.09 13.27 -11.43
N ILE A 142 -16.65 12.09 -11.64
CA ILE A 142 -16.67 11.39 -12.94
C ILE A 142 -18.02 11.63 -13.59
N ILE A 143 -17.99 12.05 -14.85
CA ILE A 143 -19.19 12.27 -15.67
C ILE A 143 -19.69 10.93 -16.21
N THR A 144 -20.97 10.65 -16.03
CA THR A 144 -21.63 9.48 -16.65
C THR A 144 -22.72 9.93 -17.62
N ASN A 145 -22.98 9.09 -18.64
CA ASN A 145 -24.12 9.26 -19.52
C ASN A 145 -25.40 8.62 -18.90
N ASN A 146 -26.51 8.72 -19.62
CA ASN A 146 -27.81 8.17 -19.18
C ASN A 146 -27.77 6.64 -18.94
N SER A 147 -26.83 5.92 -19.57
CA SER A 147 -26.61 4.49 -19.38
C SER A 147 -25.61 4.18 -18.24
N LYS A 148 -25.28 5.14 -17.39
CA LYS A 148 -24.30 5.06 -16.29
C LYS A 148 -22.88 4.67 -16.74
N ILE A 149 -22.53 4.94 -18.00
CA ILE A 149 -21.17 4.73 -18.51
C ILE A 149 -20.34 6.00 -18.26
N ALA A 150 -19.13 5.85 -17.73
CA ALA A 150 -18.20 6.95 -17.54
C ALA A 150 -17.75 7.52 -18.89
N VAL A 151 -17.95 8.83 -19.10
CA VAL A 151 -17.65 9.57 -20.34
C VAL A 151 -16.72 10.74 -20.15
N GLY A 152 -16.18 10.93 -18.95
CA GLY A 152 -15.23 12.00 -18.64
C GLY A 152 -15.13 12.31 -17.17
N VAL A 153 -14.47 13.41 -16.86
CA VAL A 153 -14.27 13.92 -15.50
C VAL A 153 -14.50 15.42 -15.43
N ILE A 154 -14.84 15.94 -14.25
CA ILE A 154 -14.85 17.37 -13.92
C ILE A 154 -13.77 17.62 -12.88
N LEU A 155 -12.90 18.60 -13.13
CA LEU A 155 -11.91 19.06 -12.16
C LEU A 155 -12.55 20.02 -11.13
N GLU A 156 -11.89 20.23 -10.00
CA GLU A 156 -12.34 21.25 -9.02
C GLU A 156 -12.35 22.67 -9.61
N SER A 157 -11.51 22.94 -10.61
CA SER A 157 -11.52 24.20 -11.38
C SER A 157 -12.79 24.42 -12.22
N GLY A 158 -13.64 23.40 -12.35
CA GLY A 158 -14.80 23.42 -13.25
C GLY A 158 -14.49 22.91 -14.67
N GLU A 159 -13.23 22.70 -15.05
CA GLU A 159 -12.86 22.15 -16.35
C GLU A 159 -13.46 20.77 -16.56
N LYS A 160 -14.12 20.57 -17.71
CA LYS A 160 -14.66 19.27 -18.13
C LYS A 160 -13.72 18.59 -19.13
N MET A 161 -13.40 17.35 -18.89
CA MET A 161 -12.55 16.55 -19.78
C MET A 161 -13.31 15.30 -20.22
N ILE A 162 -13.67 15.24 -21.51
CA ILE A 162 -14.35 14.06 -22.08
C ILE A 162 -13.30 12.96 -22.31
N ALA A 163 -13.69 11.72 -22.00
CA ALA A 163 -12.88 10.51 -22.18
C ALA A 163 -13.72 9.31 -22.55
N ASP A 164 -13.15 8.36 -23.27
CA ASP A 164 -13.79 7.10 -23.61
C ASP A 164 -13.75 6.10 -22.42
N LYS A 165 -12.72 6.22 -21.56
CA LYS A 165 -12.52 5.42 -20.34
C LYS A 165 -11.93 6.25 -19.22
N VAL A 166 -12.30 5.93 -18.00
CA VAL A 166 -11.77 6.56 -16.79
C VAL A 166 -11.25 5.45 -15.87
N ILE A 167 -10.04 5.63 -15.36
CA ILE A 167 -9.42 4.74 -14.37
C ILE A 167 -9.26 5.50 -13.07
N LEU A 168 -9.84 4.98 -11.98
CA LEU A 168 -9.76 5.58 -10.65
C LEU A 168 -8.62 4.90 -9.85
N ALA A 169 -7.54 5.63 -9.61
CA ALA A 169 -6.31 5.15 -8.97
C ALA A 169 -5.79 6.08 -7.85
N THR A 170 -6.71 6.70 -7.11
CA THR A 170 -6.42 7.75 -6.12
C THR A 170 -5.78 7.26 -4.81
N GLY A 171 -5.59 5.97 -4.65
CA GLY A 171 -5.08 5.36 -3.42
C GLY A 171 -6.12 5.33 -2.29
N GLY A 172 -5.63 5.15 -1.06
CA GLY A 172 -6.46 5.02 0.14
C GLY A 172 -6.54 6.29 0.98
N MET A 173 -6.51 6.12 2.33
CA MET A 173 -6.61 7.21 3.31
C MET A 173 -5.37 7.37 4.21
N SER A 174 -4.36 6.52 4.05
CA SER A 174 -3.13 6.60 4.85
C SER A 174 -2.21 7.71 4.34
N TYR A 175 -1.52 8.40 5.24
CA TYR A 175 -0.62 9.50 4.95
C TYR A 175 -1.29 10.62 4.10
N PRO A 176 -2.30 11.33 4.63
CA PRO A 176 -3.09 12.32 3.87
C PRO A 176 -2.24 13.43 3.24
N ALA A 177 -1.13 13.82 3.88
CA ALA A 177 -0.19 14.82 3.36
C ALA A 177 0.45 14.40 2.01
N THR A 178 0.40 13.12 1.65
CA THR A 178 0.87 12.62 0.34
C THR A 178 -0.21 12.66 -0.74
N GLY A 179 -1.41 13.13 -0.43
CA GLY A 179 -2.55 13.18 -1.35
C GLY A 179 -3.57 12.05 -1.18
N SER A 180 -3.34 11.08 -0.29
CA SER A 180 -4.29 9.96 -0.06
C SER A 180 -5.34 10.33 0.99
N THR A 181 -6.40 11.00 0.56
CA THR A 181 -7.47 11.57 1.42
C THR A 181 -8.82 10.85 1.25
N GLY A 182 -8.85 9.72 0.52
CA GLY A 182 -10.06 8.95 0.31
C GLY A 182 -11.01 9.51 -0.77
N ASP A 183 -10.54 10.41 -1.62
CA ASP A 183 -11.37 11.01 -2.68
C ASP A 183 -12.00 9.97 -3.60
N GLY A 184 -11.26 8.91 -3.92
CA GLY A 184 -11.75 7.83 -4.77
C GLY A 184 -12.93 7.08 -4.18
N TYR A 185 -12.96 6.88 -2.87
CA TYR A 185 -14.10 6.26 -2.20
C TYR A 185 -15.36 7.12 -2.34
N LYS A 186 -15.24 8.44 -2.09
CA LYS A 186 -16.35 9.39 -2.25
C LYS A 186 -16.87 9.45 -3.69
N ILE A 187 -15.96 9.39 -4.67
CA ILE A 187 -16.33 9.35 -6.09
C ILE A 187 -17.05 8.05 -6.42
N ALA A 188 -16.55 6.91 -5.94
CA ALA A 188 -17.17 5.60 -6.16
C ALA A 188 -18.58 5.52 -5.55
N GLU A 189 -18.76 6.00 -4.31
CA GLU A 189 -20.07 6.05 -3.64
C GLU A 189 -21.08 6.89 -4.43
N LYS A 190 -20.67 8.08 -4.93
CA LYS A 190 -21.52 8.91 -5.80
C LYS A 190 -21.95 8.23 -7.09
N LEU A 191 -21.14 7.27 -7.58
CA LEU A 191 -21.47 6.45 -8.75
C LEU A 191 -22.33 5.25 -8.42
N GLY A 192 -22.70 5.05 -7.15
CA GLY A 192 -23.54 3.95 -6.69
C GLY A 192 -22.79 2.69 -6.30
N HIS A 193 -21.46 2.74 -6.18
CA HIS A 193 -20.69 1.61 -5.65
C HIS A 193 -20.77 1.56 -4.12
N THR A 194 -20.80 0.36 -3.56
CA THR A 194 -20.68 0.14 -2.12
C THR A 194 -19.21 0.16 -1.71
N VAL A 195 -18.86 1.01 -0.75
CA VAL A 195 -17.55 1.03 -0.11
C VAL A 195 -17.68 0.34 1.25
N THR A 196 -16.98 -0.76 1.43
CA THR A 196 -16.94 -1.47 2.72
C THR A 196 -16.18 -0.65 3.77
N ALA A 197 -16.44 -0.91 5.06
CA ALA A 197 -15.75 -0.21 6.15
C ALA A 197 -14.23 -0.24 5.97
N ILE A 198 -13.65 0.95 5.91
CA ILE A 198 -12.20 1.11 5.72
C ILE A 198 -11.51 0.82 7.04
N LYS A 199 -10.54 -0.09 7.03
CA LYS A 199 -9.75 -0.46 8.20
C LYS A 199 -8.28 -0.16 7.95
N PRO A 200 -7.51 0.24 8.99
CA PRO A 200 -6.07 0.40 8.86
C PRO A 200 -5.41 -0.98 8.59
N SER A 201 -4.19 -0.97 8.08
CA SER A 201 -3.38 -2.16 7.86
C SER A 201 -1.91 -1.80 7.99
N LEU A 202 -1.09 -2.73 8.44
CA LEU A 202 0.34 -2.50 8.71
C LEU A 202 0.55 -1.34 9.70
N VAL A 203 -0.18 -1.39 10.81
CA VAL A 203 -0.12 -0.40 11.89
C VAL A 203 0.47 -1.00 13.17
N PRO A 204 1.10 -0.20 14.03
CA PRO A 204 1.51 -0.63 15.36
C PRO A 204 0.29 -1.09 16.19
N ILE A 205 0.56 -1.89 17.21
CA ILE A 205 -0.43 -2.31 18.19
C ILE A 205 -0.24 -1.47 19.45
N ILE A 206 -1.32 -0.84 19.91
CA ILE A 206 -1.35 -0.10 21.17
C ILE A 206 -1.52 -1.11 22.30
N ALA A 207 -0.63 -1.07 23.27
CA ALA A 207 -0.77 -1.84 24.50
C ALA A 207 -1.44 -0.97 25.58
N LYS A 208 -2.34 -1.61 26.38
CA LYS A 208 -2.99 -0.98 27.51
C LYS A 208 -2.82 -1.82 28.76
N ASN A 209 -2.88 -1.20 29.93
CA ASN A 209 -3.01 -1.94 31.18
C ASN A 209 -4.43 -2.50 31.31
N LYS A 210 -4.57 -3.60 32.04
CA LYS A 210 -5.81 -4.37 32.14
C LYS A 210 -7.03 -3.55 32.59
N ASN A 211 -6.81 -2.48 33.33
CA ASN A 211 -7.87 -1.64 33.93
C ASN A 211 -8.09 -0.29 33.23
N GLU A 212 -7.46 -0.03 32.06
CA GLU A 212 -7.61 1.24 31.34
C GLU A 212 -8.82 1.22 30.39
N THR A 213 -9.63 2.29 30.43
CA THR A 213 -10.75 2.52 29.51
C THR A 213 -10.28 3.11 28.18
N GLU A 214 -11.09 3.05 27.11
CA GLU A 214 -10.76 3.63 25.80
C GLU A 214 -10.49 5.14 25.84
N SER A 215 -11.17 5.90 26.70
CA SER A 215 -10.93 7.32 26.88
C SER A 215 -9.58 7.59 27.53
N GLN A 216 -9.20 6.79 28.51
CA GLN A 216 -7.89 6.85 29.17
C GLN A 216 -6.76 6.45 28.22
N ILE A 217 -6.99 5.52 27.27
CA ILE A 217 -6.01 5.15 26.25
C ILE A 217 -5.70 6.33 25.33
N LYS A 218 -6.71 7.06 24.86
CA LYS A 218 -6.49 8.26 24.04
C LYS A 218 -5.69 9.33 24.78
N GLU A 219 -5.93 9.48 26.06
CA GLU A 219 -5.20 10.41 26.92
C GLU A 219 -3.80 9.89 27.26
N SER A 220 -3.62 8.59 27.44
CA SER A 220 -2.35 7.95 27.78
C SER A 220 -1.35 7.88 26.62
N ILE A 221 -1.82 7.87 25.37
CA ILE A 221 -0.95 8.04 24.19
C ILE A 221 -0.24 9.40 24.25
N TYR A 222 -0.87 10.40 24.84
CA TYR A 222 -0.31 11.76 24.99
C TYR A 222 0.24 12.06 26.40
N LYS A 223 -0.21 11.34 27.41
CA LYS A 223 0.17 11.55 28.84
C LYS A 223 0.57 10.21 29.48
N ASN A 224 1.84 10.05 29.76
CA ASN A 224 2.48 9.15 30.75
C ASN A 224 1.71 7.89 31.21
N SER A 225 1.32 6.96 30.34
CA SER A 225 0.79 5.68 30.81
C SER A 225 1.86 4.78 31.42
N LEU A 226 1.51 4.07 32.49
CA LEU A 226 2.35 3.09 33.20
C LEU A 226 2.48 1.75 32.44
N CYS A 227 2.34 1.74 31.11
CA CYS A 227 2.48 0.53 30.31
C CYS A 227 3.97 0.12 30.30
N ILE A 228 4.25 -1.14 30.57
CA ILE A 228 5.60 -1.73 30.48
C ILE A 228 6.31 -1.43 29.15
N CYS A 229 5.54 -1.25 28.06
CA CYS A 229 6.08 -0.90 26.76
C CYS A 229 6.82 0.44 26.76
N LYS A 230 6.42 1.38 27.64
CA LYS A 230 7.09 2.68 27.78
C LYS A 230 8.45 2.54 28.45
N GLU A 231 8.56 1.69 29.46
CA GLU A 231 9.82 1.41 30.14
C GLU A 231 10.82 0.73 29.18
N LEU A 232 10.29 -0.09 28.27
CA LEU A 232 11.07 -0.80 27.26
C LEU A 232 11.22 -0.02 25.96
N GLN A 233 10.81 1.26 25.90
CA GLN A 233 10.84 2.06 24.68
C GLN A 233 12.22 2.05 24.02
N GLY A 234 12.26 1.70 22.72
CA GLY A 234 13.48 1.63 21.92
C GLY A 234 14.14 0.24 21.94
N LEU A 235 13.75 -0.66 22.86
CA LEU A 235 14.24 -2.04 22.83
C LEU A 235 13.74 -2.73 21.56
N SER A 236 14.67 -3.16 20.72
CA SER A 236 14.42 -3.90 19.49
C SER A 236 14.85 -5.35 19.65
N LEU A 237 13.92 -6.27 19.38
CA LEU A 237 14.16 -7.70 19.40
C LEU A 237 14.27 -8.19 17.94
N LYS A 238 15.43 -8.75 17.56
CA LYS A 238 15.72 -9.11 16.16
C LYS A 238 15.28 -10.53 15.80
N ASN A 239 15.42 -11.48 16.71
CA ASN A 239 15.14 -12.89 16.47
C ASN A 239 14.09 -13.37 17.47
N VAL A 240 12.85 -12.95 17.26
CA VAL A 240 11.76 -13.28 18.18
C VAL A 240 10.63 -13.99 17.45
N GLY A 241 10.16 -15.11 18.01
CA GLY A 241 8.90 -15.72 17.65
C GLY A 241 7.74 -14.97 18.30
N ILE A 242 6.77 -14.57 17.49
CA ILE A 242 5.59 -13.84 17.95
C ILE A 242 4.36 -14.71 17.70
N LYS A 243 3.58 -14.92 18.74
CA LYS A 243 2.31 -15.64 18.67
C LYS A 243 1.21 -14.79 19.27
N ILE A 244 0.20 -14.46 18.49
CA ILE A 244 -0.98 -13.69 18.92
C ILE A 244 -2.17 -14.62 18.97
N LYS A 245 -2.78 -14.71 20.13
CA LYS A 245 -3.95 -15.54 20.39
C LYS A 245 -5.17 -14.69 20.73
N ASN A 246 -6.33 -15.15 20.32
CA ASN A 246 -7.63 -14.72 20.83
C ASN A 246 -8.21 -15.91 21.59
N LYS A 247 -8.22 -15.85 22.92
CA LYS A 247 -8.40 -17.02 23.81
C LYS A 247 -7.36 -18.10 23.43
N GLU A 248 -7.82 -19.32 23.19
CA GLU A 248 -6.96 -20.45 22.82
C GLU A 248 -6.60 -20.49 21.31
N LYS A 249 -7.27 -19.67 20.49
CA LYS A 249 -7.06 -19.69 19.04
C LYS A 249 -5.88 -18.79 18.63
N VAL A 250 -4.89 -19.38 17.97
CA VAL A 250 -3.81 -18.62 17.33
C VAL A 250 -4.37 -17.88 16.11
N ILE A 251 -4.24 -16.54 16.12
CA ILE A 251 -4.64 -15.66 15.01
C ILE A 251 -3.46 -15.42 14.08
N TYR A 252 -2.29 -15.27 14.66
CA TYR A 252 -1.07 -14.95 13.94
C TYR A 252 0.15 -15.53 14.65
N GLU A 253 1.07 -16.08 13.86
CA GLU A 253 2.36 -16.57 14.33
C GLU A 253 3.41 -16.23 13.28
N ASP A 254 4.53 -15.66 13.69
CA ASP A 254 5.62 -15.27 12.79
C ASP A 254 6.93 -15.17 13.59
N PHE A 255 8.05 -15.17 12.84
CA PHE A 255 9.38 -15.02 13.38
C PHE A 255 10.11 -13.86 12.72
N GLY A 256 10.65 -12.93 13.51
CA GLY A 256 11.35 -11.78 12.95
C GLY A 256 11.67 -10.70 13.97
N GLU A 257 11.45 -9.47 13.58
CA GLU A 257 11.83 -8.28 14.35
C GLU A 257 10.62 -7.56 14.91
N MET A 258 10.72 -7.11 16.15
CA MET A 258 9.78 -6.20 16.77
C MET A 258 10.51 -5.12 17.59
N ILE A 259 9.82 -4.05 17.91
CA ILE A 259 10.31 -2.95 18.73
C ILE A 259 9.23 -2.49 19.71
N PHE A 260 9.64 -2.19 20.93
CA PHE A 260 8.79 -1.50 21.92
C PHE A 260 8.78 0.00 21.65
N THR A 261 7.60 0.60 21.74
CA THR A 261 7.36 2.04 21.58
C THR A 261 6.73 2.58 22.86
N HIS A 262 6.67 3.90 23.01
CA HIS A 262 6.05 4.52 24.19
C HIS A 262 4.56 4.23 24.35
N PHE A 263 3.89 3.70 23.33
CA PHE A 263 2.44 3.40 23.35
C PHE A 263 2.12 1.92 23.14
N GLY A 264 3.12 1.08 22.88
CA GLY A 264 2.90 -0.33 22.60
C GLY A 264 4.03 -0.95 21.79
N ILE A 265 3.68 -1.72 20.76
CA ILE A 265 4.63 -2.52 19.99
C ILE A 265 4.52 -2.25 18.48
N SER A 266 5.65 -2.36 17.79
CA SER A 266 5.77 -2.15 16.35
C SER A 266 6.85 -3.08 15.76
N GLY A 267 7.26 -2.85 14.54
CA GLY A 267 8.24 -3.66 13.83
C GLY A 267 7.59 -4.56 12.77
N PRO A 268 8.37 -5.17 11.88
CA PRO A 268 7.85 -5.87 10.70
C PRO A 268 6.82 -6.94 11.02
N THR A 269 7.08 -7.81 12.02
CA THR A 269 6.16 -8.89 12.42
C THR A 269 4.87 -8.36 13.03
N ILE A 270 4.95 -7.32 13.87
CA ILE A 270 3.79 -6.67 14.48
C ILE A 270 2.94 -5.95 13.44
N LEU A 271 3.56 -5.23 12.52
CA LEU A 271 2.83 -4.56 11.43
C LEU A 271 2.10 -5.58 10.56
N SER A 272 2.74 -6.70 10.24
CA SER A 272 2.09 -7.80 9.49
C SER A 272 0.91 -8.39 10.26
N SER A 273 1.07 -8.65 11.56
CA SER A 273 0.01 -9.20 12.40
C SER A 273 -1.25 -8.32 12.43
N SER A 274 -1.08 -7.01 12.43
CA SER A 274 -2.21 -6.07 12.46
C SER A 274 -3.18 -6.25 11.29
N ALA A 275 -2.67 -6.64 10.12
CA ALA A 275 -3.49 -6.93 8.96
C ALA A 275 -4.38 -8.19 9.15
N HIS A 276 -3.93 -9.16 9.92
CA HIS A 276 -4.70 -10.36 10.27
C HIS A 276 -5.69 -10.08 11.38
N LEU A 277 -5.27 -9.37 12.43
CA LEU A 277 -6.13 -8.99 13.55
C LEU A 277 -7.37 -8.23 13.08
N LEU A 278 -7.21 -7.21 12.26
CA LEU A 278 -8.31 -6.36 11.79
C LEU A 278 -9.30 -7.09 10.87
N ARG A 279 -8.95 -8.27 10.37
CA ARG A 279 -9.82 -9.14 9.56
C ARG A 279 -10.46 -10.26 10.35
N THR A 280 -9.99 -10.50 11.57
CA THR A 280 -10.55 -11.53 12.45
C THR A 280 -11.89 -11.04 12.99
N LYS A 281 -12.92 -11.88 12.88
CA LYS A 281 -14.24 -11.62 13.48
C LYS A 281 -14.20 -11.95 14.97
N ASN A 282 -14.98 -11.22 15.77
CA ASN A 282 -15.15 -11.48 17.20
C ASN A 282 -13.84 -11.48 17.98
N ILE A 283 -12.99 -10.48 17.75
CA ILE A 283 -11.83 -10.26 18.61
C ILE A 283 -12.33 -9.79 19.97
N GLU A 284 -11.95 -10.50 21.02
CA GLU A 284 -12.17 -10.05 22.39
C GLU A 284 -11.25 -8.87 22.73
N SER A 285 -11.59 -8.16 23.78
CA SER A 285 -10.86 -6.97 24.23
C SER A 285 -9.42 -7.26 24.66
N GLU A 286 -9.07 -8.52 24.91
CA GLU A 286 -7.74 -8.94 25.33
C GLU A 286 -7.12 -9.90 24.32
N LEU A 287 -5.93 -9.55 23.82
CA LEU A 287 -5.09 -10.40 22.99
C LEU A 287 -3.85 -10.81 23.78
N ASN A 288 -3.55 -12.10 23.80
CA ASN A 288 -2.33 -12.61 24.40
C ASN A 288 -1.21 -12.59 23.38
N LEU A 289 -0.12 -11.87 23.68
CA LEU A 289 1.10 -11.87 22.93
C LEU A 289 2.13 -12.74 23.63
N SER A 290 2.59 -13.79 22.98
CA SER A 290 3.71 -14.61 23.43
C SER A 290 4.96 -14.26 22.62
N LEU A 291 6.06 -14.02 23.30
CA LEU A 291 7.35 -13.73 22.71
C LEU A 291 8.33 -14.84 23.10
N ILE A 292 8.98 -15.44 22.11
CA ILE A 292 10.03 -16.43 22.32
C ILE A 292 11.29 -15.87 21.65
N HIS A 293 12.29 -15.50 22.45
CA HIS A 293 13.59 -15.11 21.92
C HIS A 293 14.36 -16.39 21.55
N ILE A 294 14.72 -16.52 20.27
CA ILE A 294 15.61 -17.58 19.80
C ILE A 294 16.98 -16.95 19.64
N SER A 295 17.91 -17.27 20.56
CA SER A 295 19.32 -16.96 20.37
C SER A 295 19.85 -17.66 19.13
N GLU A 296 20.72 -17.02 18.36
CA GLU A 296 21.46 -17.72 17.29
C GLU A 296 22.22 -18.90 17.94
N PRO A 297 22.23 -20.07 17.31
CA PRO A 297 23.06 -21.16 17.79
C PRO A 297 24.50 -20.65 17.84
N THR A 298 25.09 -20.66 19.02
CA THR A 298 26.51 -20.37 19.22
C THR A 298 27.25 -21.32 18.28
N ARG A 299 27.98 -20.80 17.29
CA ARG A 299 28.97 -21.59 16.57
C ARG A 299 29.92 -22.10 17.65
N LEU A 300 29.81 -23.36 17.95
CA LEU A 300 30.90 -24.10 18.55
C LEU A 300 32.01 -24.13 17.49
N ASP A 301 32.95 -23.22 17.61
CA ASP A 301 34.22 -23.34 16.92
C ASP A 301 34.85 -24.61 17.46
N VAL A 302 34.79 -25.64 16.65
CA VAL A 302 35.55 -26.89 16.90
C VAL A 302 37.00 -26.52 16.74
N ILE A 303 37.71 -26.52 17.86
CA ILE A 303 39.18 -26.48 17.93
C ILE A 303 39.73 -27.76 17.32
#